data_09ece00ddd131acc6606f0bcac90464f
#
_entry.id   09ece00ddd131acc6606f0bcac90464f
#
_cell.length_a   1.000
_cell.length_b   1.000
_cell.length_c   1.000
_cell.angle_alpha   90.00
_cell.angle_beta   90.00
_cell.angle_gamma   90.00
#
_symmetry.space_group_name_H-M   'P 1'
#
loop_
_entity.id
_entity.type
_entity.pdbx_description
1 polymer ?
#
loop_
_entity_poly.entity_id
_entity_poly.type
_entity_poly.pdbx_seq_one_letter_code
_entity_poly.pdbx_strand_id
1 'polypeptide(L)'
;LLNREQLISIRRDLHQIPELGFKEFKTQAYLIKHLGAYSKDRVEMETWRTGLFVKVKGTNPERVFAYRADMDGLSIPEETGYPFQSVHEGNMHACGHDLHMTIALGIIDHFVHEPIKEDLLFIFQPAEEGPGGAEPMLTSDVLKKWTPDFITALHIAPEYPVGTIATKTGLLFANTSELVIDLEGKGGHAAYPHLANDMVVAASALVNQLQSVISRNVDPLDSAVITIGTITGGTAQNIIAQHAKLDGTIRTLSPESMDKVRKRIEALAKGIEIGYECKATVRYPSSYYEVDNSKDLTEEFMSYVAGEGLANVVECREAMTGEDFGYMLKKYPGFMFWLGVDSEYGLHHAKLMPDEKAIETAVNVMTAYFKKQAGE
;
A
#
# COMPACT_ATOMS: atom_id res chain seq x y z
N LEU A 1 -10.12 -16.44 23.90
CA LEU A 1 -9.20 -16.17 22.77
C LEU A 1 -9.75 -16.79 21.50
N LEU A 2 -9.69 -16.07 20.40
CA LEU A 2 -10.02 -16.59 19.09
C LEU A 2 -9.07 -17.75 18.74
N ASN A 3 -9.65 -18.88 18.36
CA ASN A 3 -8.88 -20.01 17.86
C ASN A 3 -8.67 -19.88 16.33
N ARG A 4 -7.83 -20.77 15.77
CA ARG A 4 -7.50 -20.78 14.35
C ARG A 4 -8.73 -20.85 13.44
N GLU A 5 -9.71 -21.70 13.77
CA GLU A 5 -10.91 -21.87 12.94
C GLU A 5 -11.75 -20.58 12.90
N GLN A 6 -11.84 -19.90 14.05
CA GLN A 6 -12.54 -18.62 14.14
C GLN A 6 -11.83 -17.52 13.35
N LEU A 7 -10.50 -17.44 13.43
CA LEU A 7 -9.71 -16.51 12.60
C LEU A 7 -9.89 -16.79 11.11
N ILE A 8 -9.86 -18.04 10.69
CA ILE A 8 -10.12 -18.42 9.29
C ILE A 8 -11.55 -18.02 8.88
N SER A 9 -12.55 -18.21 9.75
CA SER A 9 -13.93 -17.79 9.46
C SER A 9 -14.02 -16.27 9.26
N ILE A 10 -13.39 -15.48 10.12
CA ILE A 10 -13.33 -14.01 10.01
C ILE A 10 -12.70 -13.60 8.67
N ARG A 11 -11.55 -14.19 8.32
CA ARG A 11 -10.88 -13.93 7.05
C ARG A 11 -11.79 -14.20 5.86
N ARG A 12 -12.50 -15.31 5.87
CA ARG A 12 -13.41 -15.70 4.78
C ARG A 12 -14.63 -14.80 4.67
N ASP A 13 -15.16 -14.33 5.81
CA ASP A 13 -16.24 -13.33 5.82
C ASP A 13 -15.78 -12.01 5.20
N LEU A 14 -14.59 -11.52 5.56
CA LEU A 14 -13.99 -10.31 4.98
C LEU A 14 -13.68 -10.49 3.49
N HIS A 15 -13.16 -11.65 3.09
CA HIS A 15 -12.84 -11.97 1.70
C HIS A 15 -14.05 -11.86 0.77
N GLN A 16 -15.25 -12.13 1.28
CA GLN A 16 -16.49 -12.05 0.50
C GLN A 16 -16.95 -10.63 0.21
N ILE A 17 -16.45 -9.61 0.92
CA ILE A 17 -16.93 -8.24 0.84
C ILE A 17 -15.85 -7.22 0.46
N PRO A 18 -14.98 -7.48 -0.54
CA PRO A 18 -13.96 -6.51 -0.94
C PRO A 18 -14.60 -5.24 -1.49
N GLU A 19 -14.26 -4.10 -0.94
CA GLU A 19 -14.73 -2.79 -1.34
C GLU A 19 -13.54 -1.91 -1.75
N LEU A 20 -13.73 -1.07 -2.77
CA LEU A 20 -12.68 -0.19 -3.26
C LEU A 20 -12.41 0.96 -2.29
N GLY A 21 -11.23 1.55 -2.40
CA GLY A 21 -10.77 2.63 -1.54
C GLY A 21 -11.77 3.76 -1.32
N PHE A 22 -11.98 4.13 -0.06
CA PHE A 22 -13.00 5.04 0.47
C PHE A 22 -14.46 4.61 0.21
N LYS A 23 -14.70 3.32 -0.06
CA LYS A 23 -16.03 2.72 -0.19
C LYS A 23 -16.21 1.50 0.73
N GLU A 24 -15.33 1.29 1.68
CA GLU A 24 -15.24 0.12 2.57
C GLU A 24 -16.29 0.17 3.69
N PHE A 25 -17.55 0.50 3.34
CA PHE A 25 -18.63 0.67 4.32
C PHE A 25 -19.06 -0.64 4.98
N LYS A 26 -19.16 -1.73 4.23
CA LYS A 26 -19.53 -3.05 4.77
C LYS A 26 -18.39 -3.64 5.57
N THR A 27 -17.17 -3.47 5.09
CA THR A 27 -15.92 -3.87 5.76
C THR A 27 -15.83 -3.17 7.13
N GLN A 28 -15.99 -1.83 7.16
CA GLN A 28 -16.01 -1.05 8.41
C GLN A 28 -17.15 -1.53 9.36
N ALA A 29 -18.34 -1.74 8.83
CA ALA A 29 -19.47 -2.21 9.63
C ALA A 29 -19.23 -3.61 10.22
N TYR A 30 -18.59 -4.51 9.47
CA TYR A 30 -18.17 -5.84 9.93
C TYR A 30 -17.20 -5.72 11.11
N LEU A 31 -16.14 -4.91 10.95
CA LEU A 31 -15.14 -4.67 12.00
C LEU A 31 -15.78 -4.09 13.27
N ILE A 32 -16.61 -3.06 13.13
CA ILE A 32 -17.31 -2.43 14.27
C ILE A 32 -18.23 -3.43 14.98
N LYS A 33 -18.98 -4.26 14.23
CA LYS A 33 -19.84 -5.30 14.80
C LYS A 33 -19.04 -6.33 15.58
N HIS A 34 -17.92 -6.80 15.02
CA HIS A 34 -17.04 -7.79 15.67
C HIS A 34 -16.44 -7.23 16.96
N LEU A 35 -15.86 -6.03 16.89
CA LEU A 35 -15.20 -5.36 18.01
C LEU A 35 -16.19 -4.86 19.07
N GLY A 36 -17.43 -4.58 18.68
CA GLY A 36 -18.51 -4.17 19.59
C GLY A 36 -18.94 -5.25 20.59
N ALA A 37 -18.48 -6.49 20.43
CA ALA A 37 -18.68 -7.57 21.40
C ALA A 37 -17.78 -7.41 22.67
N TYR A 38 -16.69 -6.63 22.57
CA TYR A 38 -15.79 -6.40 23.69
C TYR A 38 -16.30 -5.28 24.62
N SER A 39 -15.89 -5.36 25.90
CA SER A 39 -16.21 -4.32 26.88
C SER A 39 -15.61 -2.97 26.50
N LYS A 40 -16.40 -1.89 26.64
CA LYS A 40 -15.94 -0.51 26.44
C LYS A 40 -14.88 -0.07 27.46
N ASP A 41 -14.76 -0.79 28.57
CA ASP A 41 -13.67 -0.55 29.53
C ASP A 41 -12.32 -1.01 28.97
N ARG A 42 -12.31 -1.92 28.00
CA ARG A 42 -11.12 -2.47 27.36
C ARG A 42 -10.85 -1.90 25.96
N VAL A 43 -11.90 -1.64 25.19
CA VAL A 43 -11.80 -1.24 23.79
C VAL A 43 -12.51 0.09 23.55
N GLU A 44 -11.78 1.06 23.02
CA GLU A 44 -12.33 2.32 22.48
C GLU A 44 -12.22 2.30 20.96
N MET A 45 -13.25 2.79 20.26
CA MET A 45 -13.28 2.84 18.80
C MET A 45 -13.65 4.25 18.32
N GLU A 46 -12.96 4.73 17.31
CA GLU A 46 -13.29 5.97 16.61
C GLU A 46 -13.23 5.76 15.09
N THR A 47 -14.28 6.16 14.38
CA THR A 47 -14.32 6.06 12.91
C THR A 47 -13.67 7.28 12.27
N TRP A 48 -13.04 7.06 11.12
CA TRP A 48 -12.55 8.11 10.24
C TRP A 48 -12.85 7.74 8.80
N ARG A 49 -13.78 8.46 8.15
CA ARG A 49 -14.32 8.07 6.84
C ARG A 49 -14.78 6.60 6.87
N THR A 50 -14.24 5.75 6.01
CA THR A 50 -14.48 4.30 5.98
C THR A 50 -13.47 3.50 6.80
N GLY A 51 -12.46 4.14 7.39
CA GLY A 51 -11.48 3.52 8.27
C GLY A 51 -11.89 3.54 9.76
N LEU A 52 -11.13 2.84 10.59
CA LEU A 52 -11.43 2.66 12.00
C LEU A 52 -10.12 2.70 12.83
N PHE A 53 -10.16 3.44 13.93
CA PHE A 53 -9.16 3.38 14.98
C PHE A 53 -9.71 2.60 16.17
N VAL A 54 -8.90 1.70 16.71
CA VAL A 54 -9.26 0.85 17.84
C VAL A 54 -8.15 0.90 18.88
N LYS A 55 -8.47 1.42 20.05
CA LYS A 55 -7.53 1.42 21.16
C LYS A 55 -7.88 0.30 22.14
N VAL A 56 -6.95 -0.61 22.38
CA VAL A 56 -7.01 -1.59 23.46
C VAL A 56 -6.22 -1.06 24.65
N LYS A 57 -6.91 -0.86 25.78
CA LYS A 57 -6.34 -0.26 26.97
C LYS A 57 -5.37 -1.19 27.69
N GLY A 58 -4.20 -0.68 27.99
CA GLY A 58 -3.23 -1.31 28.88
C GLY A 58 -3.66 -1.27 30.34
N THR A 59 -2.88 -1.94 31.20
CA THR A 59 -3.15 -1.98 32.65
C THR A 59 -2.61 -0.75 33.39
N ASN A 60 -1.52 -0.15 32.89
CA ASN A 60 -0.91 1.08 33.43
C ASN A 60 -0.06 1.75 32.33
N PRO A 61 -0.69 2.31 31.26
CA PRO A 61 0.01 2.72 30.06
C PRO A 61 0.87 3.96 30.28
N GLU A 62 2.09 3.92 29.76
CA GLU A 62 3.02 5.04 29.60
C GLU A 62 3.32 5.31 28.13
N ARG A 63 3.09 4.31 27.25
CA ARG A 63 3.35 4.32 25.81
C ARG A 63 2.15 3.78 25.03
N VAL A 64 2.11 4.11 23.75
CA VAL A 64 1.13 3.60 22.79
C VAL A 64 1.86 2.88 21.66
N PHE A 65 1.64 1.60 21.49
CA PHE A 65 2.16 0.82 20.35
C PHE A 65 1.09 0.69 19.29
N ALA A 66 1.42 1.01 18.05
CA ALA A 66 0.44 0.94 16.97
C ALA A 66 0.70 -0.20 16.01
N TYR A 67 -0.41 -0.74 15.48
CA TYR A 67 -0.43 -1.72 14.41
C TYR A 67 -1.40 -1.26 13.31
N ARG A 68 -0.94 -1.21 12.06
CA ARG A 68 -1.76 -0.83 10.91
C ARG A 68 -2.14 -2.06 10.10
N ALA A 69 -3.40 -2.13 9.70
CA ALA A 69 -3.91 -3.03 8.67
C ALA A 69 -4.70 -2.22 7.65
N ASP A 70 -4.37 -2.38 6.37
CA ASP A 70 -5.18 -1.88 5.27
C ASP A 70 -6.46 -2.69 5.10
N MET A 71 -7.46 -2.17 4.38
CA MET A 71 -8.78 -2.79 4.37
C MET A 71 -9.50 -2.77 3.02
N ASP A 72 -8.98 -2.11 2.02
CA ASP A 72 -9.61 -2.02 0.71
C ASP A 72 -9.34 -3.26 -0.16
N GLY A 73 -10.15 -3.41 -1.20
CA GLY A 73 -10.01 -4.42 -2.25
C GLY A 73 -9.74 -3.77 -3.60
N LEU A 74 -9.45 -4.62 -4.57
CA LEU A 74 -9.11 -4.24 -5.94
C LEU A 74 -10.23 -4.54 -6.92
N SER A 75 -10.32 -3.75 -7.99
CA SER A 75 -11.24 -4.00 -9.11
C SER A 75 -10.67 -5.10 -10.03
N ILE A 76 -10.69 -6.33 -9.52
CA ILE A 76 -10.21 -7.54 -10.20
C ILE A 76 -11.30 -8.61 -10.08
N PRO A 77 -11.80 -9.17 -11.20
CA PRO A 77 -12.70 -10.32 -11.16
C PRO A 77 -11.99 -11.53 -10.54
N GLU A 78 -12.57 -12.09 -9.48
CA GLU A 78 -11.96 -13.22 -8.78
C GLU A 78 -12.10 -14.53 -9.55
N GLU A 79 -11.00 -15.29 -9.64
CA GLU A 79 -10.91 -16.60 -10.32
C GLU A 79 -10.34 -17.71 -9.40
N THR A 80 -10.41 -17.55 -8.09
CA THR A 80 -9.84 -18.51 -7.13
C THR A 80 -10.60 -19.84 -7.09
N GLY A 81 -11.90 -19.83 -7.37
CA GLY A 81 -12.76 -20.99 -7.19
C GLY A 81 -13.06 -21.30 -5.70
N TYR A 82 -12.77 -20.42 -4.78
CA TYR A 82 -13.11 -20.58 -3.37
C TYR A 82 -14.63 -20.66 -3.15
N PRO A 83 -15.12 -21.49 -2.21
CA PRO A 83 -16.54 -21.49 -1.82
C PRO A 83 -16.96 -20.19 -1.12
N PHE A 84 -16.00 -19.37 -0.70
CA PHE A 84 -16.16 -18.05 -0.08
C PHE A 84 -15.63 -16.92 -0.98
N GLN A 85 -15.76 -17.06 -2.30
CA GLN A 85 -15.42 -16.00 -3.24
C GLN A 85 -16.15 -14.70 -2.93
N SER A 86 -15.59 -13.60 -3.42
CA SER A 86 -16.22 -12.27 -3.39
C SER A 86 -17.66 -12.31 -3.87
N VAL A 87 -18.58 -11.71 -3.11
CA VAL A 87 -19.96 -11.46 -3.53
C VAL A 87 -20.13 -10.08 -4.18
N HIS A 88 -19.05 -9.30 -4.23
CA HIS A 88 -18.97 -8.03 -4.96
C HIS A 88 -18.37 -8.29 -6.35
N GLU A 89 -19.23 -8.50 -7.34
CA GLU A 89 -18.83 -8.80 -8.71
C GLU A 89 -17.77 -7.79 -9.22
N GLY A 90 -16.68 -8.32 -9.76
CA GLY A 90 -15.57 -7.52 -10.29
C GLY A 90 -14.59 -6.98 -9.24
N ASN A 91 -14.77 -7.28 -7.96
CA ASN A 91 -13.84 -6.90 -6.89
C ASN A 91 -13.27 -8.13 -6.17
N MET A 92 -12.04 -8.04 -5.70
CA MET A 92 -11.35 -9.09 -4.95
C MET A 92 -10.37 -8.48 -3.94
N HIS A 93 -10.16 -9.16 -2.80
CA HIS A 93 -8.98 -8.93 -1.96
C HIS A 93 -7.74 -9.60 -2.58
N ALA A 94 -7.28 -9.09 -3.74
CA ALA A 94 -6.14 -9.63 -4.46
C ALA A 94 -4.77 -9.15 -3.94
N CYS A 95 -4.76 -8.39 -2.83
CA CYS A 95 -3.55 -7.97 -2.10
C CYS A 95 -3.50 -8.51 -0.66
N GLY A 96 -4.51 -9.28 -0.23
CA GLY A 96 -4.51 -9.96 1.06
C GLY A 96 -4.90 -9.10 2.25
N HIS A 97 -5.55 -7.95 2.03
CA HIS A 97 -5.97 -7.06 3.12
C HIS A 97 -7.01 -7.72 4.05
N ASP A 98 -7.75 -8.70 3.58
CA ASP A 98 -8.61 -9.57 4.41
C ASP A 98 -7.81 -10.37 5.46
N LEU A 99 -6.59 -10.84 5.12
CA LEU A 99 -5.68 -11.45 6.09
C LEU A 99 -5.14 -10.39 7.06
N HIS A 100 -4.73 -9.21 6.56
CA HIS A 100 -4.18 -8.14 7.40
C HIS A 100 -5.17 -7.70 8.47
N MET A 101 -6.44 -7.46 8.09
CA MET A 101 -7.51 -7.14 9.05
C MET A 101 -7.77 -8.27 10.05
N THR A 102 -7.77 -9.52 9.58
CA THR A 102 -7.98 -10.69 10.44
C THR A 102 -6.87 -10.85 11.47
N ILE A 103 -5.62 -10.64 11.06
CA ILE A 103 -4.46 -10.66 11.96
C ILE A 103 -4.61 -9.57 13.03
N ALA A 104 -4.98 -8.35 12.63
CA ALA A 104 -5.23 -7.26 13.58
C ALA A 104 -6.33 -7.64 14.58
N LEU A 105 -7.44 -8.24 14.14
CA LEU A 105 -8.51 -8.72 15.03
C LEU A 105 -8.02 -9.81 15.98
N GLY A 106 -7.16 -10.73 15.51
CA GLY A 106 -6.57 -11.77 16.37
C GLY A 106 -5.66 -11.18 17.46
N ILE A 107 -4.85 -10.17 17.13
CA ILE A 107 -4.00 -9.46 18.09
C ILE A 107 -4.86 -8.67 19.10
N ILE A 108 -5.90 -7.99 18.64
CA ILE A 108 -6.86 -7.28 19.51
C ILE A 108 -7.50 -8.24 20.49
N ASP A 109 -8.04 -9.37 20.01
CA ASP A 109 -8.67 -10.39 20.87
C ASP A 109 -7.72 -10.89 21.94
N HIS A 110 -6.46 -11.16 21.57
CA HIS A 110 -5.45 -11.61 22.53
C HIS A 110 -5.30 -10.58 23.68
N PHE A 111 -5.08 -9.30 23.37
CA PHE A 111 -4.81 -8.27 24.38
C PHE A 111 -6.06 -7.73 25.09
N VAL A 112 -7.24 -7.98 24.58
CA VAL A 112 -8.48 -7.77 25.36
C VAL A 112 -8.58 -8.75 26.50
N HIS A 113 -8.17 -10.01 26.30
CA HIS A 113 -8.22 -11.08 27.30
C HIS A 113 -6.97 -11.15 28.18
N GLU A 114 -5.79 -10.91 27.61
CA GLU A 114 -4.49 -10.90 28.27
C GLU A 114 -3.81 -9.54 28.12
N PRO A 115 -4.26 -8.53 28.88
CA PRO A 115 -3.76 -7.16 28.72
C PRO A 115 -2.31 -7.01 29.15
N ILE A 116 -1.53 -6.27 28.38
CA ILE A 116 -0.19 -5.79 28.75
C ILE A 116 -0.27 -4.44 29.48
N LYS A 117 0.91 -3.95 29.95
CA LYS A 117 1.00 -2.65 30.61
C LYS A 117 0.55 -1.50 29.70
N GLU A 118 1.02 -1.48 28.45
CA GLU A 118 0.91 -0.37 27.52
C GLU A 118 -0.41 -0.38 26.70
N ASP A 119 -0.83 0.78 26.21
CA ASP A 119 -1.96 0.89 25.27
C ASP A 119 -1.54 0.38 23.88
N LEU A 120 -2.48 -0.28 23.21
CA LEU A 120 -2.32 -0.67 21.81
C LEU A 120 -3.30 0.10 20.93
N LEU A 121 -2.83 0.67 19.83
CA LEU A 121 -3.63 1.35 18.83
C LEU A 121 -3.63 0.57 17.52
N PHE A 122 -4.78 0.08 17.11
CA PHE A 122 -4.97 -0.56 15.81
C PHE A 122 -5.58 0.44 14.84
N ILE A 123 -5.00 0.52 13.65
CA ILE A 123 -5.39 1.43 12.59
C ILE A 123 -5.87 0.58 11.41
N PHE A 124 -7.19 0.48 11.21
CA PHE A 124 -7.75 -0.10 10.01
C PHE A 124 -7.84 1.00 8.96
N GLN A 125 -6.87 1.00 8.05
CA GLN A 125 -6.66 2.06 7.10
C GLN A 125 -7.38 1.76 5.78
N PRO A 126 -8.25 2.68 5.28
CA PRO A 126 -8.87 2.55 3.97
C PRO A 126 -7.95 3.02 2.85
N ALA A 127 -8.27 2.63 1.61
CA ALA A 127 -7.74 3.18 0.36
C ALA A 127 -6.20 3.13 0.22
N GLU A 128 -5.58 2.00 0.57
CA GLU A 128 -4.14 1.80 0.34
C GLU A 128 -3.83 1.73 -1.15
N GLU A 129 -4.63 0.97 -1.92
CA GLU A 129 -4.48 0.75 -3.36
C GLU A 129 -4.80 1.98 -4.24
N GLY A 130 -5.22 3.05 -3.61
CA GLY A 130 -5.57 4.35 -4.19
C GLY A 130 -6.99 4.81 -3.83
N PRO A 131 -7.17 6.08 -3.62
CA PRO A 131 -6.29 7.24 -3.87
C PRO A 131 -5.27 7.58 -2.77
N GLY A 132 -5.03 6.69 -1.82
CA GLY A 132 -4.10 6.87 -0.69
C GLY A 132 -4.81 7.35 0.58
N GLY A 133 -4.96 6.43 1.55
CA GLY A 133 -5.66 6.69 2.82
C GLY A 133 -4.75 7.13 3.96
N ALA A 134 -3.46 6.72 3.95
CA ALA A 134 -2.55 6.97 5.04
C ALA A 134 -2.28 8.45 5.28
N GLU A 135 -1.94 9.21 4.23
CA GLU A 135 -1.63 10.65 4.36
C GLU A 135 -2.79 11.46 4.96
N PRO A 136 -4.03 11.41 4.41
CA PRO A 136 -5.14 12.16 5.01
C PRO A 136 -5.54 11.63 6.39
N MET A 137 -5.35 10.33 6.68
CA MET A 137 -5.64 9.75 7.99
C MET A 137 -4.69 10.28 9.08
N LEU A 138 -3.44 10.60 8.74
CA LEU A 138 -2.48 11.22 9.64
C LEU A 138 -2.89 12.61 10.14
N THR A 139 -3.79 13.29 9.45
CA THR A 139 -4.33 14.60 9.85
C THR A 139 -5.51 14.49 10.81
N SER A 140 -5.98 13.27 11.12
CA SER A 140 -7.13 13.05 12.00
C SER A 140 -6.85 13.50 13.44
N ASP A 141 -7.88 13.97 14.13
CA ASP A 141 -7.78 14.33 15.55
C ASP A 141 -7.58 13.10 16.44
N VAL A 142 -7.92 11.91 15.95
CA VAL A 142 -7.73 10.64 16.66
C VAL A 142 -6.23 10.37 16.91
N LEU A 143 -5.38 10.53 15.89
CA LEU A 143 -3.93 10.35 16.02
C LEU A 143 -3.25 11.47 16.83
N LYS A 144 -3.92 12.61 17.04
CA LYS A 144 -3.46 13.61 18.02
C LYS A 144 -3.79 13.19 19.45
N LYS A 145 -4.93 12.53 19.63
CA LYS A 145 -5.40 12.02 20.93
C LYS A 145 -4.64 10.75 21.36
N TRP A 146 -4.39 9.84 20.40
CA TRP A 146 -3.73 8.56 20.61
C TRP A 146 -2.44 8.49 19.80
N THR A 147 -1.47 9.34 20.13
CA THR A 147 -0.19 9.42 19.41
C THR A 147 0.65 8.17 19.65
N PRO A 148 1.01 7.40 18.61
CA PRO A 148 1.89 6.24 18.78
C PRO A 148 3.33 6.63 19.14
N ASP A 149 3.96 5.83 20.00
CA ASP A 149 5.41 5.86 20.24
C ASP A 149 6.15 5.12 19.12
N PHE A 150 5.58 4.06 18.58
CA PHE A 150 6.01 3.42 17.35
C PHE A 150 4.84 2.74 16.64
N ILE A 151 5.02 2.48 15.34
CA ILE A 151 3.99 1.85 14.50
C ILE A 151 4.57 0.68 13.71
N THR A 152 3.80 -0.39 13.60
CA THR A 152 4.14 -1.56 12.79
C THR A 152 3.04 -1.90 11.80
N ALA A 153 3.42 -2.52 10.70
CA ALA A 153 2.51 -3.11 9.73
C ALA A 153 3.13 -4.39 9.17
N LEU A 154 2.32 -5.20 8.52
CA LEU A 154 2.81 -6.29 7.67
C LEU A 154 2.14 -6.24 6.31
N HIS A 155 2.74 -6.91 5.35
CA HIS A 155 2.12 -7.24 4.08
C HIS A 155 2.35 -8.72 3.76
N ILE A 156 1.38 -9.39 3.17
CA ILE A 156 1.58 -10.76 2.72
C ILE A 156 2.58 -10.85 1.57
N ALA A 157 3.35 -11.93 1.53
CA ALA A 157 4.32 -12.23 0.48
C ALA A 157 4.07 -13.65 -0.07
N PRO A 158 3.46 -13.75 -1.27
CA PRO A 158 3.14 -15.03 -1.90
C PRO A 158 4.36 -15.95 -2.10
N GLU A 159 5.53 -15.37 -2.35
CA GLU A 159 6.78 -16.07 -2.67
C GLU A 159 7.47 -16.71 -1.47
N TYR A 160 7.13 -16.31 -0.24
CA TYR A 160 7.70 -16.93 0.95
C TYR A 160 6.78 -18.01 1.53
N PRO A 161 7.34 -19.13 2.01
CA PRO A 161 6.54 -20.16 2.67
C PRO A 161 5.93 -19.66 3.99
N VAL A 162 4.83 -20.28 4.40
CA VAL A 162 4.21 -20.03 5.71
C VAL A 162 5.24 -20.23 6.83
N GLY A 163 5.15 -19.41 7.88
CA GLY A 163 6.11 -19.42 8.97
C GLY A 163 7.37 -18.59 8.70
N THR A 164 7.43 -17.89 7.55
CA THR A 164 8.53 -16.98 7.22
C THR A 164 8.10 -15.54 7.42
N ILE A 165 9.00 -14.75 8.01
CA ILE A 165 8.94 -13.29 8.08
C ILE A 165 10.17 -12.75 7.37
N ALA A 166 9.97 -11.85 6.41
CA ALA A 166 11.06 -11.22 5.70
C ALA A 166 11.01 -9.69 5.87
N THR A 167 12.10 -9.09 6.27
CA THR A 167 12.23 -7.63 6.42
C THR A 167 13.69 -7.22 6.36
N LYS A 168 13.94 -5.93 6.46
CA LYS A 168 15.28 -5.34 6.54
C LYS A 168 15.23 -3.97 7.22
N THR A 169 16.34 -3.51 7.73
CA THR A 169 16.50 -2.11 8.18
C THR A 169 16.57 -1.16 6.98
N GLY A 170 16.09 0.06 7.16
CA GLY A 170 16.09 1.06 6.11
C GLY A 170 15.05 0.75 5.02
N LEU A 171 15.37 1.07 3.79
CA LEU A 171 14.44 0.98 2.65
C LEU A 171 13.92 -0.43 2.40
N LEU A 172 12.61 -0.62 2.58
CA LEU A 172 11.89 -1.85 2.25
C LEU A 172 11.12 -1.71 0.94
N PHE A 173 10.36 -0.61 0.74
CA PHE A 173 9.59 -0.33 -0.47
C PHE A 173 9.94 1.02 -1.07
N ALA A 174 9.88 1.09 -2.42
CA ALA A 174 10.21 2.26 -3.19
C ALA A 174 9.24 3.43 -2.98
N ASN A 175 9.73 4.66 -3.23
CA ASN A 175 8.86 5.80 -3.53
C ASN A 175 8.08 5.50 -4.81
N THR A 176 6.80 5.82 -4.83
CA THR A 176 5.97 5.69 -6.01
C THR A 176 5.25 6.99 -6.35
N SER A 177 5.00 7.20 -7.63
CA SER A 177 4.19 8.31 -8.10
C SER A 177 3.43 7.90 -9.35
N GLU A 178 2.15 8.28 -9.41
CA GLU A 178 1.46 8.32 -10.68
C GLU A 178 2.01 9.44 -11.55
N LEU A 179 1.88 9.27 -12.86
CA LEU A 179 2.30 10.24 -13.86
C LEU A 179 1.20 10.38 -14.92
N VAL A 180 0.70 11.58 -15.10
CA VAL A 180 -0.25 11.90 -16.17
C VAL A 180 0.31 13.08 -16.96
N ILE A 181 0.39 12.94 -18.29
CA ILE A 181 0.81 14.01 -19.20
C ILE A 181 -0.28 14.20 -20.26
N ASP A 182 -0.86 15.38 -20.25
CA ASP A 182 -1.84 15.81 -21.28
C ASP A 182 -1.14 16.72 -22.29
N LEU A 183 -1.29 16.41 -23.59
CA LEU A 183 -0.81 17.20 -24.70
C LEU A 183 -1.99 17.77 -25.46
N GLU A 184 -1.97 19.07 -25.72
CA GLU A 184 -2.97 19.81 -26.47
C GLU A 184 -2.32 20.65 -27.56
N GLY A 185 -2.67 20.36 -28.81
CA GLY A 185 -2.19 21.05 -29.98
C GLY A 185 -3.34 21.51 -30.91
N LYS A 186 -3.09 21.52 -32.18
CA LYS A 186 -4.07 21.90 -33.19
C LYS A 186 -4.37 20.75 -34.13
N GLY A 187 -5.60 20.19 -34.05
CA GLY A 187 -6.08 19.18 -34.97
C GLY A 187 -6.28 19.68 -36.40
N GLY A 188 -6.37 18.74 -37.34
CA GLY A 188 -6.59 19.08 -38.74
C GLY A 188 -6.82 17.87 -39.64
N HIS A 189 -7.00 18.11 -40.90
CA HIS A 189 -7.13 17.06 -41.91
C HIS A 189 -5.77 16.42 -42.18
N ALA A 190 -5.68 15.09 -42.19
CA ALA A 190 -4.43 14.35 -42.32
C ALA A 190 -3.61 14.69 -43.59
N ALA A 191 -4.24 15.17 -44.66
CA ALA A 191 -3.56 15.57 -45.89
C ALA A 191 -2.89 16.97 -45.80
N TYR A 192 -3.17 17.73 -44.73
CA TYR A 192 -2.63 19.12 -44.56
C TYR A 192 -1.87 19.25 -43.23
N PRO A 193 -0.82 18.42 -42.96
CA PRO A 193 -0.12 18.39 -41.67
C PRO A 193 0.56 19.74 -41.31
N HIS A 194 0.91 20.56 -42.33
CA HIS A 194 1.52 21.88 -42.15
C HIS A 194 0.57 22.94 -41.54
N LEU A 195 -0.73 22.63 -41.42
CA LEU A 195 -1.75 23.48 -40.80
C LEU A 195 -2.15 23.03 -39.38
N ALA A 196 -1.53 22.01 -38.87
CA ALA A 196 -1.87 21.36 -37.59
C ALA A 196 -0.62 21.06 -36.76
N ASN A 197 -0.83 20.66 -35.49
CA ASN A 197 0.21 20.15 -34.58
C ASN A 197 -0.21 18.75 -34.11
N ASP A 198 0.53 17.72 -34.50
CA ASP A 198 0.13 16.32 -34.32
C ASP A 198 0.49 15.81 -32.92
N MET A 199 -0.50 15.65 -32.06
CA MET A 199 -0.29 15.21 -30.68
C MET A 199 0.03 13.72 -30.56
N VAL A 200 -0.31 12.89 -31.54
CA VAL A 200 0.14 11.49 -31.56
C VAL A 200 1.64 11.40 -31.78
N VAL A 201 2.17 12.21 -32.71
CA VAL A 201 3.62 12.28 -32.97
C VAL A 201 4.35 12.88 -31.77
N ALA A 202 3.83 13.98 -31.19
CA ALA A 202 4.41 14.61 -30.00
C ALA A 202 4.46 13.64 -28.80
N ALA A 203 3.38 12.92 -28.51
CA ALA A 203 3.30 11.93 -27.47
C ALA A 203 4.30 10.77 -27.67
N SER A 204 4.40 10.25 -28.89
CA SER A 204 5.34 9.19 -29.25
C SER A 204 6.79 9.62 -29.03
N ALA A 205 7.13 10.87 -29.43
CA ALA A 205 8.45 11.45 -29.20
C ALA A 205 8.75 11.60 -27.70
N LEU A 206 7.77 12.06 -26.90
CA LEU A 206 7.93 12.21 -25.46
C LEU A 206 8.17 10.86 -24.78
N VAL A 207 7.39 9.81 -25.10
CA VAL A 207 7.59 8.45 -24.53
C VAL A 207 9.03 7.96 -24.75
N ASN A 208 9.58 8.15 -25.95
CA ASN A 208 10.96 7.78 -26.24
C ASN A 208 11.98 8.62 -25.43
N GLN A 209 11.76 9.94 -25.30
CA GLN A 209 12.65 10.80 -24.53
C GLN A 209 12.62 10.48 -23.05
N LEU A 210 11.46 10.12 -22.48
CA LEU A 210 11.32 9.74 -21.06
C LEU A 210 12.23 8.57 -20.68
N GLN A 211 12.53 7.64 -21.59
CA GLN A 211 13.46 6.54 -21.33
C GLN A 211 14.87 7.04 -21.01
N SER A 212 15.28 8.18 -21.54
CA SER A 212 16.57 8.78 -21.26
C SER A 212 16.71 9.37 -19.86
N VAL A 213 15.59 9.65 -19.19
CA VAL A 213 15.59 10.18 -17.81
C VAL A 213 16.28 9.18 -16.89
N ILE A 214 15.89 7.91 -16.94
CA ILE A 214 16.49 6.86 -16.12
C ILE A 214 17.93 6.60 -16.57
N SER A 215 18.14 6.31 -17.84
CA SER A 215 19.43 5.86 -18.35
C SER A 215 20.54 6.92 -18.36
N ARG A 216 20.17 8.23 -18.29
CA ARG A 216 21.14 9.35 -18.41
C ARG A 216 21.11 10.35 -17.26
N ASN A 217 20.14 10.26 -16.33
CA ASN A 217 20.03 11.26 -15.26
C ASN A 217 19.98 10.64 -13.85
N VAL A 218 19.55 9.38 -13.70
CA VAL A 218 19.62 8.65 -12.42
C VAL A 218 21.04 8.06 -12.27
N ASP A 219 21.54 8.00 -11.04
CA ASP A 219 22.82 7.35 -10.75
C ASP A 219 22.73 5.86 -11.17
N PRO A 220 23.73 5.32 -11.91
CA PRO A 220 23.72 3.91 -12.27
C PRO A 220 23.69 2.92 -11.10
N LEU A 221 24.05 3.37 -9.89
CA LEU A 221 24.00 2.58 -8.65
C LEU A 221 22.65 2.74 -7.92
N ASP A 222 21.80 3.68 -8.33
CA ASP A 222 20.44 3.82 -7.84
C ASP A 222 19.46 3.20 -8.85
N SER A 223 18.30 2.79 -8.38
CA SER A 223 17.28 2.17 -9.22
C SER A 223 16.06 3.08 -9.36
N ALA A 224 15.63 3.28 -10.59
CA ALA A 224 14.40 4.00 -10.89
C ALA A 224 13.70 3.40 -12.11
N VAL A 225 12.39 3.54 -12.17
CA VAL A 225 11.55 3.10 -13.29
C VAL A 225 10.57 4.20 -13.67
N ILE A 226 10.44 4.46 -14.96
CA ILE A 226 9.31 5.21 -15.55
C ILE A 226 8.61 4.25 -16.50
N THR A 227 7.34 3.98 -16.24
CA THR A 227 6.49 3.19 -17.14
C THR A 227 5.34 4.05 -17.63
N ILE A 228 5.18 4.16 -18.94
CA ILE A 228 3.96 4.68 -19.56
C ILE A 228 3.08 3.47 -19.89
N GLY A 229 2.03 3.27 -19.09
CA GLY A 229 1.13 2.13 -19.20
C GLY A 229 0.08 2.31 -20.30
N THR A 230 -0.36 3.56 -20.53
CA THR A 230 -1.31 3.86 -21.60
C THR A 230 -0.91 5.12 -22.37
N ILE A 231 -1.21 5.10 -23.65
CA ILE A 231 -1.13 6.27 -24.55
C ILE A 231 -2.42 6.34 -25.34
N THR A 232 -3.13 7.45 -25.28
CA THR A 232 -4.37 7.67 -26.02
C THR A 232 -4.26 8.95 -26.82
N GLY A 233 -4.76 8.94 -28.07
CA GLY A 233 -4.75 10.12 -28.92
C GLY A 233 -5.46 9.88 -30.26
N GLY A 234 -6.05 10.94 -30.81
CA GLY A 234 -6.78 10.88 -32.06
C GLY A 234 -8.19 10.30 -31.96
N THR A 235 -8.97 10.49 -33.01
CA THR A 235 -10.38 10.06 -33.08
C THR A 235 -10.69 9.27 -34.37
N ALA A 236 -9.93 9.49 -35.46
CA ALA A 236 -10.08 8.80 -36.72
C ALA A 236 -8.78 8.84 -37.52
N GLN A 237 -8.61 7.85 -38.45
CA GLN A 237 -7.39 7.67 -39.24
C GLN A 237 -7.05 8.84 -40.20
N ASN A 238 -8.00 9.68 -40.52
CA ASN A 238 -7.82 10.82 -41.44
C ASN A 238 -7.89 12.19 -40.74
N ILE A 239 -7.78 12.22 -39.41
CA ILE A 239 -7.79 13.42 -38.58
C ILE A 239 -6.49 13.48 -37.77
N ILE A 240 -5.74 14.58 -37.86
CA ILE A 240 -4.60 14.86 -37.00
C ILE A 240 -5.10 15.10 -35.57
N ALA A 241 -4.54 14.39 -34.62
CA ALA A 241 -4.96 14.45 -33.22
C ALA A 241 -4.66 15.82 -32.58
N GLN A 242 -5.69 16.47 -32.05
CA GLN A 242 -5.55 17.67 -31.24
C GLN A 242 -5.10 17.37 -29.82
N HIS A 243 -5.47 16.21 -29.28
CA HIS A 243 -5.18 15.80 -27.92
C HIS A 243 -4.50 14.45 -27.89
N ALA A 244 -3.55 14.29 -26.97
CA ALA A 244 -3.02 13.01 -26.56
C ALA A 244 -2.81 13.00 -25.04
N LYS A 245 -2.94 11.82 -24.43
CA LYS A 245 -2.74 11.62 -23.01
C LYS A 245 -1.81 10.42 -22.78
N LEU A 246 -0.89 10.57 -21.84
CA LEU A 246 -0.02 9.53 -21.34
C LEU A 246 -0.36 9.28 -19.87
N ASP A 247 -0.64 8.05 -19.48
CA ASP A 247 -0.78 7.65 -18.09
C ASP A 247 0.31 6.63 -17.75
N GLY A 248 1.00 6.86 -16.65
CA GLY A 248 2.14 6.07 -16.25
C GLY A 248 2.43 6.09 -14.76
N THR A 249 3.53 5.45 -14.38
CA THR A 249 4.03 5.41 -13.01
C THR A 249 5.53 5.69 -12.95
N ILE A 250 5.98 6.23 -11.81
CA ILE A 250 7.39 6.42 -11.47
C ILE A 250 7.64 5.65 -10.19
N ARG A 251 8.80 4.96 -10.11
CA ARG A 251 9.29 4.32 -8.90
C ARG A 251 10.76 4.63 -8.72
N THR A 252 11.16 4.95 -7.49
CA THR A 252 12.56 5.25 -7.15
C THR A 252 12.89 4.71 -5.77
N LEU A 253 14.16 4.39 -5.53
CA LEU A 253 14.62 3.93 -4.21
C LEU A 253 14.97 5.09 -3.27
N SER A 254 15.05 6.32 -3.77
CA SER A 254 15.33 7.50 -2.95
C SER A 254 14.42 8.69 -3.28
N PRO A 255 14.08 9.55 -2.30
CA PRO A 255 13.36 10.80 -2.55
C PRO A 255 14.10 11.74 -3.50
N GLU A 256 15.43 11.79 -3.41
CA GLU A 256 16.29 12.61 -4.26
C GLU A 256 16.19 12.21 -5.72
N SER A 257 16.16 10.90 -5.99
CA SER A 257 15.95 10.38 -7.34
C SER A 257 14.53 10.67 -7.85
N MET A 258 13.50 10.61 -7.00
CA MET A 258 12.14 10.99 -7.37
C MET A 258 12.08 12.45 -7.81
N ASP A 259 12.64 13.37 -7.02
CA ASP A 259 12.69 14.79 -7.34
C ASP A 259 13.45 15.05 -8.64
N LYS A 260 14.56 14.38 -8.85
CA LYS A 260 15.37 14.49 -10.07
C LYS A 260 14.61 13.98 -11.29
N VAL A 261 13.96 12.85 -11.18
CA VAL A 261 13.15 12.25 -12.25
C VAL A 261 12.00 13.18 -12.63
N ARG A 262 11.25 13.72 -11.67
CA ARG A 262 10.14 14.66 -11.92
C ARG A 262 10.62 15.92 -12.63
N LYS A 263 11.69 16.55 -12.15
CA LYS A 263 12.29 17.74 -12.81
C LYS A 263 12.71 17.45 -14.25
N ARG A 264 13.22 16.26 -14.53
CA ARG A 264 13.59 15.86 -15.89
C ARG A 264 12.39 15.62 -16.79
N ILE A 265 11.33 14.98 -16.28
CA ILE A 265 10.05 14.78 -16.99
C ILE A 265 9.46 16.14 -17.39
N GLU A 266 9.39 17.08 -16.45
CA GLU A 266 8.87 18.43 -16.70
C GLU A 266 9.70 19.20 -17.74
N ALA A 267 11.03 19.06 -17.67
CA ALA A 267 11.92 19.69 -18.67
C ALA A 267 11.73 19.10 -20.07
N LEU A 268 11.54 17.77 -20.19
CA LEU A 268 11.27 17.13 -21.48
C LEU A 268 9.89 17.50 -22.01
N ALA A 269 8.87 17.53 -21.16
CA ALA A 269 7.53 18.00 -21.53
C ALA A 269 7.56 19.44 -22.05
N LYS A 270 8.35 20.32 -21.40
CA LYS A 270 8.56 21.69 -21.88
C LYS A 270 9.30 21.73 -23.24
N GLY A 271 10.22 20.83 -23.47
CA GLY A 271 10.87 20.65 -24.77
C GLY A 271 9.89 20.24 -25.88
N ILE A 272 8.93 19.37 -25.55
CA ILE A 272 7.83 18.97 -26.45
C ILE A 272 6.90 20.15 -26.75
N GLU A 273 6.54 20.96 -25.74
CA GLU A 273 5.74 22.18 -25.97
C GLU A 273 6.37 23.09 -27.05
N ILE A 274 7.67 23.31 -26.94
CA ILE A 274 8.40 24.20 -27.86
C ILE A 274 8.56 23.53 -29.24
N GLY A 275 8.96 22.26 -29.26
CA GLY A 275 9.30 21.55 -30.50
C GLY A 275 8.08 21.20 -31.36
N TYR A 276 6.91 21.00 -30.73
CA TYR A 276 5.67 20.60 -31.40
C TYR A 276 4.60 21.70 -31.38
N GLU A 277 4.94 22.92 -30.90
CA GLU A 277 4.03 24.05 -30.79
C GLU A 277 2.70 23.68 -30.13
N CYS A 278 2.77 23.05 -28.96
CA CYS A 278 1.62 22.54 -28.21
C CYS A 278 1.67 22.96 -26.74
N LYS A 279 0.65 22.61 -25.96
CA LYS A 279 0.64 22.74 -24.51
C LYS A 279 0.85 21.34 -23.93
N ALA A 280 1.78 21.20 -22.96
CA ALA A 280 2.00 20.00 -22.19
C ALA A 280 1.70 20.26 -20.71
N THR A 281 0.83 19.46 -20.10
CA THR A 281 0.49 19.55 -18.69
C THR A 281 0.89 18.27 -18.00
N VAL A 282 1.85 18.33 -17.06
CA VAL A 282 2.30 17.20 -16.26
C VAL A 282 1.61 17.25 -14.90
N ARG A 283 1.10 16.11 -14.45
CA ARG A 283 0.46 15.96 -13.14
C ARG A 283 0.91 14.66 -12.47
N TYR A 284 0.95 14.70 -11.14
CA TYR A 284 1.26 13.57 -10.27
C TYR A 284 0.09 13.34 -9.31
N PRO A 285 -0.98 12.66 -9.74
CA PRO A 285 -2.23 12.56 -8.98
C PRO A 285 -2.06 11.90 -7.61
N SER A 286 -1.20 10.88 -7.53
CA SER A 286 -0.88 10.18 -6.30
C SER A 286 0.64 10.00 -6.18
N SER A 287 1.13 10.02 -4.95
CA SER A 287 2.55 9.80 -4.65
C SER A 287 2.65 9.18 -3.27
N TYR A 288 3.45 8.12 -3.10
CA TYR A 288 3.70 7.48 -1.82
C TYR A 288 5.17 7.60 -1.49
N TYR A 289 5.46 7.90 -0.22
CA TYR A 289 6.81 7.84 0.29
C TYR A 289 7.31 6.41 0.36
N GLU A 290 8.62 6.26 0.38
CA GLU A 290 9.26 4.98 0.65
C GLU A 290 8.86 4.44 2.04
N VAL A 291 8.78 3.12 2.15
CA VAL A 291 8.73 2.44 3.44
C VAL A 291 10.18 2.27 3.91
N ASP A 292 10.58 3.14 4.83
CA ASP A 292 11.92 3.20 5.41
C ASP A 292 11.88 2.74 6.87
N ASN A 293 12.23 1.49 7.10
CA ASN A 293 12.16 0.82 8.39
C ASN A 293 13.18 1.39 9.39
N SER A 294 12.71 1.74 10.59
CA SER A 294 13.55 2.17 11.70
C SER A 294 14.59 1.10 12.06
N LYS A 295 15.86 1.46 12.02
CA LYS A 295 16.96 0.52 12.23
C LYS A 295 16.82 -0.26 13.54
N ASP A 296 16.76 0.46 14.66
CA ASP A 296 16.82 -0.16 15.99
C ASP A 296 15.61 -1.08 16.25
N LEU A 297 14.39 -0.63 15.89
CA LEU A 297 13.17 -1.42 16.05
C LEU A 297 13.17 -2.66 15.17
N THR A 298 13.68 -2.55 13.95
CA THR A 298 13.71 -3.67 12.99
C THR A 298 14.75 -4.71 13.40
N GLU A 299 15.96 -4.30 13.78
CA GLU A 299 17.00 -5.20 14.26
C GLU A 299 16.54 -5.94 15.52
N GLU A 300 15.90 -5.22 16.45
CA GLU A 300 15.35 -5.81 17.66
C GLU A 300 14.24 -6.81 17.34
N PHE A 301 13.30 -6.46 16.46
CA PHE A 301 12.22 -7.36 16.01
C PHE A 301 12.78 -8.63 15.39
N MET A 302 13.68 -8.51 14.41
CA MET A 302 14.27 -9.67 13.72
C MET A 302 15.02 -10.58 14.70
N SER A 303 15.83 -9.97 15.58
CA SER A 303 16.61 -10.72 16.57
C SER A 303 15.72 -11.44 17.58
N TYR A 304 14.65 -10.80 18.05
CA TYR A 304 13.70 -11.39 18.98
C TYR A 304 12.93 -12.53 18.35
N VAL A 305 12.33 -12.33 17.17
CA VAL A 305 11.55 -13.37 16.48
C VAL A 305 12.40 -14.60 16.17
N ALA A 306 13.64 -14.39 15.70
CA ALA A 306 14.58 -15.49 15.43
C ALA A 306 15.03 -16.19 16.73
N GLY A 307 15.36 -15.41 17.77
CA GLY A 307 15.84 -15.93 19.05
C GLY A 307 14.81 -16.79 19.78
N GLU A 308 13.54 -16.38 19.76
CA GLU A 308 12.43 -17.15 20.35
C GLU A 308 11.90 -18.25 19.43
N GLY A 309 12.40 -18.36 18.18
CA GLY A 309 11.95 -19.37 17.23
C GLY A 309 10.49 -19.21 16.79
N LEU A 310 9.96 -17.98 16.81
CA LEU A 310 8.56 -17.69 16.49
C LEU A 310 8.25 -17.81 14.99
N ALA A 311 9.24 -17.52 14.15
CA ALA A 311 9.18 -17.65 12.70
C ALA A 311 10.59 -17.80 12.11
N ASN A 312 10.67 -18.24 10.85
CA ASN A 312 11.89 -18.18 10.07
C ASN A 312 12.10 -16.73 9.60
N VAL A 313 13.16 -16.08 10.08
CA VAL A 313 13.45 -14.67 9.76
C VAL A 313 14.42 -14.61 8.58
N VAL A 314 14.04 -13.87 7.55
CA VAL A 314 14.83 -13.64 6.33
C VAL A 314 15.12 -12.15 6.19
N GLU A 315 16.37 -11.78 5.99
CA GLU A 315 16.71 -10.43 5.54
C GLU A 315 16.47 -10.35 4.02
N CYS A 316 15.44 -9.58 3.63
CA CYS A 316 15.05 -9.45 2.23
C CYS A 316 15.76 -8.27 1.53
N ARG A 317 15.60 -8.21 0.20
CA ARG A 317 15.98 -7.03 -0.58
C ARG A 317 14.83 -6.01 -0.57
N GLU A 318 15.15 -4.77 -0.92
CA GLU A 318 14.17 -3.75 -1.22
C GLU A 318 13.29 -4.15 -2.42
N ALA A 319 12.02 -3.74 -2.39
CA ALA A 319 11.07 -3.99 -3.46
C ALA A 319 10.64 -2.67 -4.13
N MET A 320 10.37 -2.75 -5.44
CA MET A 320 9.80 -1.62 -6.20
C MET A 320 8.27 -1.48 -6.00
N THR A 321 7.69 -2.21 -5.05
CA THR A 321 6.29 -2.12 -4.65
C THR A 321 6.01 -0.75 -4.03
N GLY A 322 4.83 -0.20 -4.28
CA GLY A 322 4.35 1.02 -3.60
C GLY A 322 3.53 0.65 -2.39
N GLU A 323 3.59 1.47 -1.34
CA GLU A 323 2.87 1.28 -0.09
C GLU A 323 2.71 2.63 0.61
N ASP A 324 1.49 3.03 0.93
CA ASP A 324 1.24 4.34 1.54
C ASP A 324 1.55 4.39 3.05
N PHE A 325 1.85 3.25 3.68
CA PHE A 325 2.37 3.18 5.05
C PHE A 325 3.64 4.02 5.25
N GLY A 326 4.40 4.28 4.18
CA GLY A 326 5.55 5.18 4.19
C GLY A 326 5.24 6.56 4.77
N TYR A 327 4.03 7.09 4.57
CA TYR A 327 3.57 8.34 5.20
C TYR A 327 3.55 8.24 6.74
N MET A 328 3.14 7.10 7.28
CA MET A 328 3.11 6.88 8.73
C MET A 328 4.51 6.79 9.30
N LEU A 329 5.46 6.15 8.59
CA LEU A 329 6.87 6.06 9.00
C LEU A 329 7.62 7.39 8.92
N LYS A 330 7.17 8.33 8.10
CA LYS A 330 7.71 9.71 8.13
C LYS A 330 7.34 10.46 9.40
N LYS A 331 6.30 10.04 10.10
CA LYS A 331 5.78 10.71 11.29
C LYS A 331 6.11 9.98 12.59
N TYR A 332 6.11 8.65 12.56
CA TYR A 332 6.35 7.80 13.72
C TYR A 332 7.49 6.82 13.43
N PRO A 333 8.37 6.52 14.38
CA PRO A 333 9.31 5.41 14.21
C PRO A 333 8.54 4.11 14.06
N GLY A 334 9.05 3.19 13.26
CA GLY A 334 8.34 1.94 13.04
C GLY A 334 8.96 1.09 11.94
N PHE A 335 8.27 0.02 11.60
CA PHE A 335 8.71 -0.88 10.54
C PHE A 335 7.56 -1.67 9.94
N MET A 336 7.82 -2.19 8.76
CA MET A 336 6.96 -3.12 8.06
C MET A 336 7.73 -4.40 7.73
N PHE A 337 7.02 -5.52 7.65
CA PHE A 337 7.61 -6.80 7.26
C PHE A 337 6.69 -7.58 6.32
N TRP A 338 7.30 -8.46 5.53
CA TRP A 338 6.61 -9.43 4.70
C TRP A 338 6.23 -10.66 5.52
N LEU A 339 5.00 -11.15 5.35
CA LEU A 339 4.51 -12.41 5.91
C LEU A 339 4.37 -13.44 4.80
N GLY A 340 5.13 -14.53 4.87
CA GLY A 340 5.02 -15.64 3.92
C GLY A 340 3.66 -16.32 3.95
N VAL A 341 3.03 -16.47 2.80
CA VAL A 341 1.69 -17.07 2.64
C VAL A 341 1.63 -18.19 1.60
N ASP A 342 2.78 -18.58 1.02
CA ASP A 342 2.93 -19.76 0.14
C ASP A 342 1.86 -19.84 -0.96
N SER A 343 1.75 -18.83 -1.80
CA SER A 343 0.80 -18.81 -2.92
C SER A 343 1.50 -18.97 -4.26
N GLU A 344 0.96 -19.81 -5.13
CA GLU A 344 1.44 -19.97 -6.51
C GLU A 344 1.32 -18.68 -7.33
N TYR A 345 0.29 -17.88 -7.02
CA TYR A 345 -0.01 -16.63 -7.72
C TYR A 345 0.42 -15.42 -6.87
N GLY A 346 0.99 -14.42 -7.54
CA GLY A 346 1.45 -13.18 -6.93
C GLY A 346 0.33 -12.22 -6.52
N LEU A 347 0.72 -11.12 -5.89
CA LEU A 347 -0.18 -10.01 -5.56
C LEU A 347 -0.85 -9.46 -6.83
N HIS A 348 -2.08 -8.95 -6.70
CA HIS A 348 -2.93 -8.43 -7.78
C HIS A 348 -3.31 -9.47 -8.85
N HIS A 349 -3.14 -10.75 -8.57
CA HIS A 349 -3.57 -11.82 -9.48
C HIS A 349 -4.95 -12.35 -9.08
N ALA A 350 -5.85 -12.55 -10.07
CA ALA A 350 -7.21 -13.04 -9.86
C ALA A 350 -7.32 -14.41 -9.17
N LYS A 351 -6.22 -15.15 -9.12
CA LYS A 351 -6.09 -16.48 -8.48
C LYS A 351 -5.18 -16.46 -7.25
N LEU A 352 -4.95 -15.31 -6.64
CA LEU A 352 -4.18 -15.25 -5.40
C LEU A 352 -4.86 -16.08 -4.31
N MET A 353 -4.15 -17.07 -3.78
CA MET A 353 -4.67 -18.05 -2.80
C MET A 353 -3.69 -18.21 -1.62
N PRO A 354 -3.66 -17.25 -0.69
CA PRO A 354 -2.78 -17.32 0.48
C PRO A 354 -3.14 -18.52 1.40
N ASP A 355 -2.14 -19.21 1.94
CA ASP A 355 -2.38 -20.21 2.99
C ASP A 355 -2.78 -19.50 4.30
N GLU A 356 -4.00 -19.79 4.76
CA GLU A 356 -4.62 -19.17 5.95
C GLU A 356 -3.86 -19.48 7.25
N LYS A 357 -2.93 -20.47 7.25
CA LYS A 357 -2.05 -20.75 8.41
C LYS A 357 -1.14 -19.57 8.76
N ALA A 358 -0.83 -18.72 7.80
CA ALA A 358 -0.02 -17.52 8.00
C ALA A 358 -0.64 -16.55 9.03
N ILE A 359 -1.97 -16.54 9.17
CA ILE A 359 -2.68 -15.70 10.15
C ILE A 359 -2.20 -16.01 11.56
N GLU A 360 -2.16 -17.30 11.93
CA GLU A 360 -1.72 -17.73 13.27
C GLU A 360 -0.25 -17.37 13.52
N THR A 361 0.61 -17.55 12.51
CA THR A 361 2.02 -17.14 12.60
C THR A 361 2.15 -15.65 12.95
N ALA A 362 1.45 -14.80 12.20
CA ALA A 362 1.54 -13.35 12.41
C ALA A 362 0.94 -12.90 13.76
N VAL A 363 -0.21 -13.46 14.16
CA VAL A 363 -0.81 -13.18 15.48
C VAL A 363 0.16 -13.56 16.60
N ASN A 364 0.76 -14.74 16.55
CA ASN A 364 1.70 -15.21 17.57
C ASN A 364 2.97 -14.34 17.64
N VAL A 365 3.54 -14.00 16.49
CA VAL A 365 4.73 -13.13 16.41
C VAL A 365 4.43 -11.75 16.97
N MET A 366 3.35 -11.11 16.55
CA MET A 366 3.04 -9.75 16.97
C MET A 366 2.61 -9.65 18.43
N THR A 367 1.88 -10.65 18.94
CA THR A 367 1.52 -10.70 20.36
C THR A 367 2.76 -10.89 21.24
N ALA A 368 3.67 -11.78 20.87
CA ALA A 368 4.93 -11.96 21.57
C ALA A 368 5.80 -10.69 21.53
N TYR A 369 5.90 -10.03 20.36
CA TYR A 369 6.68 -8.80 20.23
C TYR A 369 6.12 -7.65 21.06
N PHE A 370 4.80 -7.44 21.09
CA PHE A 370 4.20 -6.39 21.92
C PHE A 370 4.36 -6.66 23.42
N LYS A 371 4.25 -7.92 23.89
CA LYS A 371 4.57 -8.31 25.27
C LYS A 371 6.03 -7.94 25.60
N LYS A 372 6.98 -8.32 24.76
CA LYS A 372 8.39 -8.00 24.91
C LYS A 372 8.63 -6.49 24.97
N GLN A 373 7.95 -5.69 24.12
CA GLN A 373 8.07 -4.22 24.13
C GLN A 373 7.48 -3.59 25.39
N ALA A 374 6.48 -4.24 26.00
CA ALA A 374 5.92 -3.83 27.29
C ALA A 374 6.80 -4.24 28.51
N GLY A 375 7.85 -5.03 28.29
CA GLY A 375 8.72 -5.56 29.34
C GLY A 375 8.16 -6.81 30.04
N GLU A 376 7.33 -7.60 29.35
CA GLU A 376 6.66 -8.80 29.84
C GLU A 376 7.17 -10.08 29.16
#